data_deec8438751890ef68f5c3d3de2ec228
#
_entry.id   deec8438751890ef68f5c3d3de2ec228
#
_cell.length_a   1.000
_cell.length_b   1.000
_cell.length_c   1.000
_cell.angle_alpha   90.00
_cell.angle_beta   90.00
_cell.angle_gamma   90.00
#
_symmetry.space_group_name_H-M   'P 1'
#
loop_
_entity.id
_entity.type
_entity.pdbx_description
1 polymer ?
#
loop_
_entity_poly.entity_id
_entity_poly.type
_entity_poly.pdbx_seq_one_letter_code
_entity_poly.pdbx_strand_id
1 'polypeptide(L)'
;MRPSGRNLDQMRPISIETSVTRHAEGSCLIKVGNTHVLCTASLEERVPPFLRNTGLGWVTAEYGMLPRATHTRMRREASAGKQSGRTQEIQRLIGRSLRAGIDRVALGERQITIDCDVIQADGGTRCAAITGGWVALRLAVNKLMKAGDVISDPIMDHVAAVSCGVFAGQPVLDLDYDEDSEAGTDGNFVMTGAGQLIELQASAEGATFSRPQFNELMDLAEAGVAELVTAQKEATS
;
A
#
# COMPACT_ATOMS: atom_id res chain seq x y z
N MET A 1 11.44 12.80 21.96
CA MET A 1 10.28 13.49 21.34
C MET A 1 10.44 13.34 19.84
N ARG A 2 9.38 13.03 19.10
CA ARG A 2 9.42 12.87 17.64
C ARG A 2 9.81 14.22 16.99
N PRO A 3 10.63 14.23 15.93
CA PRO A 3 11.01 15.47 15.21
C PRO A 3 9.80 16.25 14.70
N SER A 4 8.78 15.53 14.24
CA SER A 4 7.51 16.10 13.76
C SER A 4 6.61 16.71 14.84
N GLY A 5 6.91 16.50 16.14
CA GLY A 5 6.07 16.90 17.26
C GLY A 5 4.83 16.05 17.47
N ARG A 6 4.62 14.97 16.68
CA ARG A 6 3.48 14.04 16.82
C ARG A 6 3.60 13.21 18.10
N ASN A 7 2.47 12.72 18.62
CA ASN A 7 2.44 11.69 19.67
C ASN A 7 2.96 10.35 19.10
N LEU A 8 3.33 9.42 19.98
CA LEU A 8 3.88 8.12 19.58
C LEU A 8 2.90 7.27 18.74
N ASP A 9 1.61 7.41 19.02
CA ASP A 9 0.48 6.72 18.43
C ASP A 9 -0.24 7.53 17.32
N GLN A 10 0.31 8.67 16.90
CA GLN A 10 -0.35 9.59 15.99
C GLN A 10 0.12 9.38 14.53
N MET A 11 -0.86 9.13 13.65
CA MET A 11 -0.66 9.15 12.20
C MET A 11 -0.40 10.56 11.66
N ARG A 12 0.30 10.65 10.52
CA ARG A 12 0.28 11.86 9.69
C ARG A 12 -1.11 12.08 9.10
N PRO A 13 -1.49 13.32 8.73
CA PRO A 13 -2.77 13.58 8.06
C PRO A 13 -2.94 12.69 6.81
N ILE A 14 -4.11 12.07 6.67
CA ILE A 14 -4.45 11.18 5.55
C ILE A 14 -5.42 11.93 4.62
N SER A 15 -5.20 11.85 3.31
CA SER A 15 -6.11 12.34 2.30
C SER A 15 -6.10 11.40 1.10
N ILE A 16 -7.28 11.05 0.57
CA ILE A 16 -7.46 10.20 -0.60
C ILE A 16 -8.40 10.91 -1.57
N GLU A 17 -7.86 11.34 -2.71
CA GLU A 17 -8.63 11.91 -3.82
C GLU A 17 -8.86 10.81 -4.86
N THR A 18 -10.11 10.53 -5.22
CA THR A 18 -10.47 9.49 -6.18
C THR A 18 -10.70 10.02 -7.59
N SER A 19 -10.67 9.13 -8.59
CA SER A 19 -10.95 9.46 -10.00
C SER A 19 -10.04 10.56 -10.56
N VAL A 20 -8.78 10.56 -10.14
CA VAL A 20 -7.78 11.58 -10.51
C VAL A 20 -7.22 11.40 -11.92
N THR A 21 -7.43 10.24 -12.54
CA THR A 21 -7.05 9.99 -13.95
C THR A 21 -8.26 9.58 -14.78
N ARG A 22 -8.30 10.04 -16.04
CA ARG A 22 -9.45 9.84 -16.92
C ARG A 22 -9.58 8.42 -17.48
N HIS A 23 -8.45 7.77 -17.73
CA HIS A 23 -8.42 6.54 -18.55
C HIS A 23 -8.39 5.26 -17.73
N ALA A 24 -7.88 5.28 -16.51
CA ALA A 24 -7.84 4.12 -15.63
C ALA A 24 -9.25 3.69 -15.20
N GLU A 25 -9.45 2.39 -14.97
CA GLU A 25 -10.70 1.84 -14.45
C GLU A 25 -10.96 2.30 -13.01
N GLY A 26 -9.91 2.47 -12.23
CA GLY A 26 -9.93 3.11 -10.91
C GLY A 26 -8.67 3.93 -10.70
N SER A 27 -8.75 5.04 -9.99
CA SER A 27 -7.56 5.83 -9.66
C SER A 27 -7.74 6.65 -8.40
N CYS A 28 -6.65 6.84 -7.66
CA CYS A 28 -6.61 7.77 -6.55
C CYS A 28 -5.22 8.39 -6.37
N LEU A 29 -5.21 9.55 -5.75
CA LEU A 29 -4.02 10.17 -5.18
C LEU A 29 -4.13 10.06 -3.66
N ILE A 30 -3.34 9.18 -3.06
CA ILE A 30 -3.23 9.07 -1.60
C ILE A 30 -2.09 9.96 -1.09
N LYS A 31 -2.36 10.67 -0.01
CA LYS A 31 -1.37 11.47 0.74
C LYS A 31 -1.39 11.04 2.20
N VAL A 32 -0.24 10.71 2.73
CA VAL A 32 0.00 10.48 4.16
C VAL A 32 1.10 11.45 4.58
N GLY A 33 0.69 12.58 5.16
CA GLY A 33 1.57 13.73 5.33
C GLY A 33 2.16 14.18 4.00
N ASN A 34 3.48 14.22 3.93
CA ASN A 34 4.23 14.59 2.73
C ASN A 34 4.51 13.40 1.78
N THR A 35 4.08 12.19 2.10
CA THR A 35 4.17 11.05 1.17
C THR A 35 2.97 11.05 0.26
N HIS A 36 3.17 11.21 -1.06
CA HIS A 36 2.14 11.27 -2.08
C HIS A 36 2.35 10.16 -3.10
N VAL A 37 1.32 9.33 -3.33
CA VAL A 37 1.36 8.22 -4.30
C VAL A 37 0.13 8.29 -5.20
N LEU A 38 0.37 8.31 -6.50
CA LEU A 38 -0.67 8.10 -7.51
C LEU A 38 -0.84 6.60 -7.71
N CYS A 39 -2.07 6.10 -7.52
CA CYS A 39 -2.42 4.71 -7.77
C CYS A 39 -3.47 4.62 -8.87
N THR A 40 -3.23 3.77 -9.87
CA THR A 40 -4.19 3.51 -10.95
C THR A 40 -4.43 2.01 -11.09
N ALA A 41 -5.63 1.63 -11.51
CA ALA A 41 -6.03 0.26 -11.80
C ALA A 41 -6.40 0.13 -13.27
N SER A 42 -5.75 -0.80 -13.96
CA SER A 42 -5.98 -1.13 -15.36
C SER A 42 -6.54 -2.54 -15.49
N LEU A 43 -7.65 -2.71 -16.20
CA LEU A 43 -8.32 -3.98 -16.42
C LEU A 43 -7.88 -4.61 -17.75
N GLU A 44 -7.60 -5.91 -17.73
CA GLU A 44 -7.44 -6.75 -18.91
C GLU A 44 -8.41 -7.94 -18.86
N GLU A 45 -9.15 -8.20 -19.96
CA GLU A 45 -10.06 -9.34 -20.12
C GLU A 45 -9.31 -10.66 -20.42
N ARG A 46 -8.16 -10.82 -19.80
CA ARG A 46 -7.31 -12.00 -19.90
C ARG A 46 -6.44 -12.13 -18.66
N VAL A 47 -6.07 -13.36 -18.33
CA VAL A 47 -5.14 -13.66 -17.25
C VAL A 47 -3.77 -14.07 -17.78
N PRO A 48 -2.72 -14.02 -16.94
CA PRO A 48 -1.40 -14.56 -17.28
C PRO A 48 -1.48 -16.02 -17.74
N PRO A 49 -0.54 -16.50 -18.57
CA PRO A 49 -0.59 -17.85 -19.14
C PRO A 49 -0.76 -18.98 -18.12
N PHE A 50 -0.19 -18.82 -16.92
CA PHE A 50 -0.26 -19.84 -15.85
C PHE A 50 -1.65 -19.94 -15.17
N LEU A 51 -2.58 -19.01 -15.46
CA LEU A 51 -3.95 -19.02 -14.92
C LEU A 51 -5.02 -19.28 -15.99
N ARG A 52 -4.65 -19.46 -17.25
CA ARG A 52 -5.63 -19.72 -18.32
C ARG A 52 -6.42 -20.99 -18.05
N ASN A 53 -7.72 -20.93 -18.22
CA ASN A 53 -8.66 -22.05 -18.02
C ASN A 53 -8.71 -22.54 -16.56
N THR A 54 -8.35 -21.71 -15.59
CA THR A 54 -8.49 -22.03 -14.16
C THR A 54 -9.72 -21.42 -13.52
N GLY A 55 -10.37 -20.48 -14.23
CA GLY A 55 -11.48 -19.68 -13.68
C GLY A 55 -11.07 -18.62 -12.67
N LEU A 56 -9.75 -18.39 -12.47
CA LEU A 56 -9.22 -17.50 -11.45
C LEU A 56 -8.75 -16.18 -12.05
N GLY A 57 -9.19 -15.08 -11.46
CA GLY A 57 -8.67 -13.75 -11.74
C GLY A 57 -7.29 -13.50 -11.12
N TRP A 58 -6.68 -12.39 -11.50
CA TRP A 58 -5.37 -11.99 -11.02
C TRP A 58 -5.30 -10.50 -10.71
N VAL A 59 -4.66 -10.16 -9.60
CA VAL A 59 -4.27 -8.79 -9.26
C VAL A 59 -2.76 -8.76 -9.15
N THR A 60 -2.14 -7.84 -9.85
CA THR A 60 -0.69 -7.60 -9.81
C THR A 60 -0.42 -6.12 -9.62
N ALA A 61 0.82 -5.75 -9.32
CA ALA A 61 1.18 -4.36 -9.15
C ALA A 61 2.54 -4.03 -9.75
N GLU A 62 2.66 -2.81 -10.21
CA GLU A 62 3.93 -2.15 -10.52
C GLU A 62 4.13 -0.97 -9.55
N TYR A 63 5.39 -0.64 -9.29
CA TYR A 63 5.75 0.43 -8.37
C TYR A 63 6.94 1.19 -8.92
N GLY A 64 6.90 2.49 -8.79
CA GLY A 64 8.01 3.35 -9.17
C GLY A 64 8.04 4.65 -8.38
N MET A 65 9.18 5.33 -8.43
CA MET A 65 9.34 6.65 -7.84
C MET A 65 9.75 7.65 -8.92
N LEU A 66 9.12 8.83 -8.94
CA LEU A 66 9.56 9.91 -9.80
C LEU A 66 10.98 10.36 -9.42
N PRO A 67 11.80 10.79 -10.38
CA PRO A 67 13.19 11.19 -10.10
C PRO A 67 13.35 12.24 -9.00
N ARG A 68 12.35 13.11 -8.82
CA ARG A 68 12.32 14.15 -7.79
C ARG A 68 11.29 13.89 -6.69
N ALA A 69 10.90 12.63 -6.51
CA ALA A 69 10.12 12.23 -5.35
C ALA A 69 10.89 12.42 -4.02
N THR A 70 12.21 12.42 -4.07
CA THR A 70 13.14 12.58 -2.92
C THR A 70 13.91 13.91 -2.97
N HIS A 71 14.60 14.24 -1.89
CA HIS A 71 15.39 15.48 -1.75
C HIS A 71 16.42 15.65 -2.87
N THR A 72 17.10 14.56 -3.26
CA THR A 72 18.05 14.54 -4.38
C THR A 72 17.41 13.81 -5.58
N ARG A 73 17.82 14.19 -6.79
CA ARG A 73 17.32 13.53 -7.99
C ARG A 73 17.84 12.10 -8.12
N MET A 74 16.93 11.13 -8.13
CA MET A 74 17.26 9.75 -8.46
C MET A 74 17.28 9.53 -9.98
N ARG A 75 18.09 8.56 -10.44
CA ARG A 75 18.08 8.14 -11.84
C ARG A 75 16.78 7.35 -12.13
N ARG A 76 16.15 7.61 -13.28
CA ARG A 76 15.02 6.77 -13.72
C ARG A 76 15.49 5.33 -13.97
N GLU A 77 14.77 4.35 -13.44
CA GLU A 77 15.07 2.93 -13.66
C GLU A 77 14.98 2.53 -15.14
N ALA A 78 14.00 3.10 -15.88
CA ALA A 78 13.90 2.90 -17.32
C ALA A 78 15.17 3.32 -18.07
N SER A 79 15.86 4.39 -17.63
CA SER A 79 17.13 4.83 -18.20
C SER A 79 18.32 3.96 -17.77
N ALA A 80 18.15 3.16 -16.73
CA ALA A 80 19.15 2.19 -16.26
C ALA A 80 18.99 0.81 -16.94
N GLY A 81 17.89 0.59 -17.66
CA GLY A 81 17.57 -0.65 -18.34
C GLY A 81 17.13 -1.81 -17.44
N LYS A 82 17.01 -1.57 -16.13
CA LYS A 82 16.54 -2.56 -15.15
C LYS A 82 15.94 -1.88 -13.92
N GLN A 83 14.99 -2.55 -13.31
CA GLN A 83 14.45 -2.17 -11.99
C GLN A 83 15.41 -2.58 -10.87
N SER A 84 15.40 -1.81 -9.78
CA SER A 84 16.13 -2.16 -8.55
C SER A 84 15.48 -3.36 -7.84
N GLY A 85 16.25 -4.06 -7.00
CA GLY A 85 15.71 -5.13 -6.15
C GLY A 85 14.61 -4.61 -5.20
N ARG A 86 14.76 -3.38 -4.68
CA ARG A 86 13.75 -2.71 -3.86
C ARG A 86 12.42 -2.51 -4.62
N THR A 87 12.47 -2.00 -5.84
CA THR A 87 11.27 -1.82 -6.68
C THR A 87 10.57 -3.13 -6.92
N GLN A 88 11.30 -4.19 -7.30
CA GLN A 88 10.72 -5.51 -7.53
C GLN A 88 10.13 -6.14 -6.26
N GLU A 89 10.78 -5.96 -5.12
CA GLU A 89 10.26 -6.44 -3.82
C GLU A 89 8.95 -5.74 -3.48
N ILE A 90 8.87 -4.40 -3.59
CA ILE A 90 7.67 -3.63 -3.28
C ILE A 90 6.51 -3.97 -4.24
N GLN A 91 6.75 -4.14 -5.54
CA GLN A 91 5.75 -4.59 -6.50
C GLN A 91 5.11 -5.92 -6.07
N ARG A 92 5.95 -6.88 -5.66
CA ARG A 92 5.48 -8.20 -5.21
C ARG A 92 4.69 -8.10 -3.91
N LEU A 93 5.13 -7.24 -2.99
CA LEU A 93 4.45 -6.96 -1.72
C LEU A 93 3.05 -6.39 -1.97
N ILE A 94 2.93 -5.32 -2.78
CA ILE A 94 1.63 -4.70 -3.12
C ILE A 94 0.70 -5.74 -3.75
N GLY A 95 1.14 -6.42 -4.81
CA GLY A 95 0.31 -7.40 -5.51
C GLY A 95 -0.15 -8.55 -4.62
N ARG A 96 0.72 -9.06 -3.72
CA ARG A 96 0.37 -10.12 -2.76
C ARG A 96 -0.63 -9.63 -1.72
N SER A 97 -0.43 -8.43 -1.20
CA SER A 97 -1.31 -7.81 -0.21
C SER A 97 -2.72 -7.62 -0.76
N LEU A 98 -2.85 -7.06 -1.96
CA LEU A 98 -4.16 -6.83 -2.60
C LEU A 98 -4.87 -8.14 -2.92
N ARG A 99 -4.15 -9.19 -3.34
CA ARG A 99 -4.73 -10.52 -3.59
C ARG A 99 -5.30 -11.18 -2.35
N ALA A 100 -4.83 -10.85 -1.16
CA ALA A 100 -5.38 -11.38 0.09
C ALA A 100 -6.77 -10.80 0.42
N GLY A 101 -7.11 -9.64 -0.14
CA GLY A 101 -8.40 -8.97 0.05
C GLY A 101 -9.42 -9.21 -1.06
N ILE A 102 -9.17 -10.13 -2.02
CA ILE A 102 -10.04 -10.34 -3.19
C ILE A 102 -10.36 -11.83 -3.42
N ASP A 103 -11.62 -12.14 -3.70
CA ASP A 103 -12.05 -13.43 -4.23
C ASP A 103 -11.72 -13.51 -5.71
N ARG A 104 -10.72 -14.29 -6.04
CA ARG A 104 -10.23 -14.47 -7.41
C ARG A 104 -11.19 -15.27 -8.29
N VAL A 105 -12.03 -16.12 -7.70
CA VAL A 105 -13.08 -16.84 -8.43
C VAL A 105 -14.18 -15.88 -8.84
N ALA A 106 -14.65 -15.04 -7.92
CA ALA A 106 -15.66 -14.02 -8.20
C ALA A 106 -15.18 -12.98 -9.24
N LEU A 107 -13.88 -12.66 -9.27
CA LEU A 107 -13.27 -11.76 -10.29
C LEU A 107 -13.31 -12.41 -11.69
N GLY A 108 -13.24 -13.75 -11.79
CA GLY A 108 -13.16 -14.48 -13.06
C GLY A 108 -11.82 -14.26 -13.77
N GLU A 109 -11.66 -14.83 -14.96
CA GLU A 109 -10.39 -14.78 -15.74
C GLU A 109 -10.07 -13.37 -16.28
N ARG A 110 -9.91 -12.42 -15.39
CA ARG A 110 -9.49 -11.03 -15.62
C ARG A 110 -8.24 -10.71 -14.84
N GLN A 111 -7.41 -9.82 -15.38
CA GLN A 111 -6.28 -9.25 -14.65
C GLN A 111 -6.55 -7.78 -14.35
N ILE A 112 -6.27 -7.37 -13.11
CA ILE A 112 -6.18 -5.97 -12.74
C ILE A 112 -4.73 -5.69 -12.36
N THR A 113 -4.10 -4.76 -13.09
CA THR A 113 -2.77 -4.25 -12.78
C THR A 113 -2.90 -2.94 -12.03
N ILE A 114 -2.24 -2.85 -10.88
CA ILE A 114 -2.20 -1.64 -10.06
C ILE A 114 -0.84 -0.98 -10.27
N ASP A 115 -0.84 0.23 -10.82
CA ASP A 115 0.36 1.04 -10.96
C ASP A 115 0.43 2.04 -9.82
N CYS A 116 1.55 2.06 -9.11
CA CYS A 116 1.80 2.94 -7.97
C CYS A 116 3.02 3.82 -8.24
N ASP A 117 2.79 5.09 -8.52
CA ASP A 117 3.83 6.09 -8.78
C ASP A 117 3.99 7.03 -7.59
N VAL A 118 5.14 6.97 -6.92
CA VAL A 118 5.46 7.88 -5.83
C VAL A 118 5.84 9.24 -6.41
N ILE A 119 5.01 10.24 -6.14
CA ILE A 119 5.20 11.63 -6.59
C ILE A 119 6.11 12.37 -5.62
N GLN A 120 5.92 12.13 -4.32
CA GLN A 120 6.71 12.70 -3.23
C GLN A 120 6.86 11.65 -2.13
N ALA A 121 8.07 11.50 -1.59
CA ALA A 121 8.41 10.52 -0.58
C ALA A 121 8.88 11.20 0.72
N ASP A 122 8.25 10.78 1.82
CA ASP A 122 8.57 11.21 3.18
C ASP A 122 8.30 10.05 4.16
N GLY A 123 8.95 8.88 3.95
CA GLY A 123 8.70 7.66 4.69
C GLY A 123 7.39 6.95 4.28
N GLY A 124 7.28 5.65 4.51
CA GLY A 124 6.05 4.86 4.36
C GLY A 124 5.51 4.73 2.92
N THR A 125 6.31 4.91 1.87
CA THR A 125 5.83 4.92 0.47
C THR A 125 5.18 3.60 0.05
N ARG A 126 5.70 2.45 0.50
CA ARG A 126 5.11 1.13 0.22
C ARG A 126 3.77 0.94 0.92
N CYS A 127 3.61 1.46 2.12
CA CYS A 127 2.38 1.41 2.89
C CYS A 127 1.29 2.27 2.23
N ALA A 128 1.63 3.49 1.84
CA ALA A 128 0.73 4.37 1.08
C ALA A 128 0.34 3.74 -0.28
N ALA A 129 1.28 3.08 -0.97
CA ALA A 129 1.01 2.39 -2.23
C ALA A 129 0.05 1.20 -2.08
N ILE A 130 0.17 0.40 -1.01
CA ILE A 130 -0.78 -0.69 -0.72
C ILE A 130 -2.17 -0.12 -0.41
N THR A 131 -2.24 0.90 0.46
CA THR A 131 -3.50 1.50 0.90
C THR A 131 -4.23 2.21 -0.24
N GLY A 132 -3.53 3.01 -1.05
CA GLY A 132 -4.10 3.66 -2.24
C GLY A 132 -4.36 2.67 -3.37
N GLY A 133 -3.51 1.66 -3.54
CA GLY A 133 -3.71 0.58 -4.50
C GLY A 133 -5.01 -0.18 -4.26
N TRP A 134 -5.38 -0.41 -2.99
CA TRP A 134 -6.68 -0.99 -2.66
C TRP A 134 -7.85 -0.08 -3.08
N VAL A 135 -7.74 1.23 -2.90
CA VAL A 135 -8.77 2.19 -3.34
C VAL A 135 -8.93 2.16 -4.85
N ALA A 136 -7.83 2.19 -5.61
CA ALA A 136 -7.87 2.09 -7.06
C ALA A 136 -8.51 0.76 -7.52
N LEU A 137 -8.15 -0.36 -6.86
CA LEU A 137 -8.75 -1.68 -7.10
C LEU A 137 -10.26 -1.68 -6.83
N ARG A 138 -10.71 -1.12 -5.69
CA ARG A 138 -12.13 -1.01 -5.32
C ARG A 138 -12.93 -0.25 -6.38
N LEU A 139 -12.42 0.88 -6.84
CA LEU A 139 -13.06 1.70 -7.87
C LEU A 139 -13.15 0.95 -9.21
N ALA A 140 -12.11 0.21 -9.62
CA ALA A 140 -12.15 -0.61 -10.82
C ALA A 140 -13.19 -1.74 -10.71
N VAL A 141 -13.26 -2.41 -9.56
CA VAL A 141 -14.27 -3.44 -9.29
C VAL A 141 -15.68 -2.85 -9.30
N ASN A 142 -15.90 -1.67 -8.71
CA ASN A 142 -17.19 -0.98 -8.77
C ASN A 142 -17.62 -0.71 -10.22
N LYS A 143 -16.67 -0.35 -11.11
CA LYS A 143 -16.95 -0.16 -12.54
C LYS A 143 -17.37 -1.46 -13.22
N LEU A 144 -16.69 -2.59 -12.94
CA LEU A 144 -17.05 -3.91 -13.45
C LEU A 144 -18.45 -4.37 -12.97
N MET A 145 -18.75 -4.18 -11.69
CA MET A 145 -20.07 -4.53 -11.13
C MET A 145 -21.17 -3.68 -11.76
N LYS A 146 -20.94 -2.38 -11.96
CA LYS A 146 -21.89 -1.46 -12.61
C LYS A 146 -22.12 -1.80 -14.08
N ALA A 147 -21.11 -2.33 -14.78
CA ALA A 147 -21.23 -2.82 -16.16
C ALA A 147 -21.95 -4.18 -16.25
N GLY A 148 -22.09 -4.91 -15.15
CA GLY A 148 -22.63 -6.28 -15.12
C GLY A 148 -21.61 -7.35 -15.48
N ASP A 149 -20.33 -7.01 -15.59
CA ASP A 149 -19.24 -7.92 -15.95
C ASP A 149 -18.87 -8.87 -14.80
N VAL A 150 -19.16 -8.45 -13.57
CA VAL A 150 -19.00 -9.22 -12.34
C VAL A 150 -20.31 -9.17 -11.55
N ILE A 151 -20.83 -10.35 -11.20
CA ILE A 151 -22.17 -10.50 -10.58
C ILE A 151 -22.14 -10.31 -9.06
N SER A 152 -21.09 -10.84 -8.41
CA SER A 152 -20.87 -10.72 -6.96
C SER A 152 -19.64 -9.88 -6.69
N ASP A 153 -19.66 -9.11 -5.60
CA ASP A 153 -18.51 -8.30 -5.22
C ASP A 153 -17.30 -9.19 -4.91
N PRO A 154 -16.21 -9.11 -5.68
CA PRO A 154 -15.01 -9.89 -5.42
C PRO A 154 -14.15 -9.31 -4.28
N ILE A 155 -14.39 -8.09 -3.80
CA ILE A 155 -13.66 -7.55 -2.65
C ILE A 155 -14.19 -8.20 -1.37
N MET A 156 -13.31 -8.94 -0.68
CA MET A 156 -13.63 -9.62 0.57
C MET A 156 -13.46 -8.72 1.79
N ASP A 157 -12.44 -7.86 1.77
CA ASP A 157 -12.15 -6.94 2.88
C ASP A 157 -11.28 -5.77 2.39
N HIS A 158 -11.17 -4.74 3.21
CA HIS A 158 -10.18 -3.68 3.03
C HIS A 158 -8.77 -4.24 3.25
N VAL A 159 -7.79 -3.63 2.60
CA VAL A 159 -6.38 -3.91 2.83
C VAL A 159 -5.66 -2.58 2.98
N ALA A 160 -5.02 -2.40 4.11
CA ALA A 160 -4.21 -1.22 4.38
C ALA A 160 -2.87 -1.60 5.01
N ALA A 161 -1.92 -0.70 4.93
CA ALA A 161 -0.59 -0.90 5.48
C ALA A 161 -0.08 0.37 6.17
N VAL A 162 0.66 0.18 7.24
CA VAL A 162 1.32 1.26 7.99
C VAL A 162 2.74 0.86 8.36
N SER A 163 3.63 1.85 8.48
CA SER A 163 4.96 1.64 9.07
C SER A 163 4.90 1.90 10.57
N CYS A 164 5.58 1.07 11.35
CA CYS A 164 5.84 1.29 12.76
C CYS A 164 7.30 0.99 13.05
N GLY A 165 7.89 1.61 14.04
CA GLY A 165 9.29 1.35 14.37
C GLY A 165 9.64 1.75 15.80
N VAL A 166 10.90 1.51 16.17
CA VAL A 166 11.44 1.94 17.45
C VAL A 166 12.37 3.14 17.20
N PHE A 167 11.87 4.32 17.51
CA PHE A 167 12.59 5.58 17.40
C PHE A 167 12.95 6.09 18.78
N ALA A 168 14.23 6.43 19.02
CA ALA A 168 14.76 6.86 20.32
C ALA A 168 14.31 5.94 21.48
N GLY A 169 14.29 4.62 21.25
CA GLY A 169 13.91 3.60 22.23
C GLY A 169 12.41 3.44 22.48
N GLN A 170 11.56 4.19 21.79
CA GLN A 170 10.10 4.15 21.92
C GLN A 170 9.44 3.58 20.66
N PRO A 171 8.46 2.66 20.77
CA PRO A 171 7.60 2.29 19.66
C PRO A 171 6.80 3.49 19.15
N VAL A 172 6.77 3.69 17.84
CA VAL A 172 6.08 4.80 17.18
C VAL A 172 5.31 4.34 15.97
N LEU A 173 4.15 4.96 15.74
CA LEU A 173 3.28 4.74 14.59
C LEU A 173 3.67 5.67 13.45
N ASP A 174 3.62 5.17 12.19
CA ASP A 174 3.74 5.95 10.96
C ASP A 174 5.03 6.78 10.92
N LEU A 175 6.15 6.09 10.68
CA LEU A 175 7.46 6.73 10.54
C LEU A 175 7.48 7.67 9.33
N ASP A 176 7.88 8.93 9.54
CA ASP A 176 8.32 9.81 8.45
C ASP A 176 9.79 9.55 8.11
N TYR A 177 10.33 10.28 7.12
CA TYR A 177 11.69 10.01 6.64
C TYR A 177 12.76 10.28 7.70
N ASP A 178 12.61 11.34 8.49
CA ASP A 178 13.58 11.69 9.52
C ASP A 178 13.60 10.62 10.63
N GLU A 179 12.44 10.10 11.00
CA GLU A 179 12.32 9.03 11.97
C GLU A 179 12.82 7.68 11.43
N ASP A 180 12.42 7.32 10.19
CA ASP A 180 12.79 6.07 9.52
C ASP A 180 14.33 5.95 9.35
N SER A 181 14.97 7.06 9.00
CA SER A 181 16.44 7.10 8.81
C SER A 181 17.27 6.93 10.09
N GLU A 182 16.68 7.20 11.26
CA GLU A 182 17.32 7.10 12.57
C GLU A 182 16.71 5.99 13.45
N ALA A 183 15.67 5.31 12.97
CA ALA A 183 15.01 4.24 13.72
C ALA A 183 15.95 3.06 13.95
N GLY A 184 16.03 2.58 15.18
CA GLY A 184 16.74 1.34 15.50
C GLY A 184 16.06 0.08 14.99
N THR A 185 14.77 0.19 14.70
CA THR A 185 13.93 -0.85 14.09
C THR A 185 12.86 -0.19 13.25
N ASP A 186 12.68 -0.66 12.03
CA ASP A 186 11.57 -0.31 11.15
C ASP A 186 10.74 -1.54 10.81
N GLY A 187 9.44 -1.35 10.62
CA GLY A 187 8.54 -2.43 10.22
C GLY A 187 7.39 -1.93 9.37
N ASN A 188 6.92 -2.81 8.49
CA ASN A 188 5.75 -2.57 7.66
C ASN A 188 4.71 -3.64 7.97
N PHE A 189 3.52 -3.23 8.32
CA PHE A 189 2.42 -4.07 8.77
C PHE A 189 1.28 -3.94 7.78
N VAL A 190 0.91 -5.05 7.16
CA VAL A 190 -0.21 -5.12 6.22
C VAL A 190 -1.33 -5.95 6.84
N MET A 191 -2.51 -5.36 6.95
CA MET A 191 -3.67 -6.00 7.58
C MET A 191 -4.94 -5.81 6.76
N THR A 192 -5.91 -6.68 7.01
CA THR A 192 -7.27 -6.48 6.54
C THR A 192 -8.03 -5.49 7.41
N GLY A 193 -9.18 -5.01 6.94
CA GLY A 193 -10.09 -4.17 7.72
C GLY A 193 -10.65 -4.84 8.98
N ALA A 194 -10.64 -6.18 9.02
CA ALA A 194 -10.98 -6.99 10.19
C ALA A 194 -9.79 -7.25 11.14
N GLY A 195 -8.63 -6.60 10.91
CA GLY A 195 -7.43 -6.76 11.76
C GLY A 195 -6.63 -8.04 11.52
N GLN A 196 -6.93 -8.81 10.44
CA GLN A 196 -6.17 -10.02 10.13
C GLN A 196 -4.84 -9.66 9.46
N LEU A 197 -3.77 -10.33 9.86
CA LEU A 197 -2.44 -10.12 9.30
C LEU A 197 -2.33 -10.69 7.89
N ILE A 198 -1.85 -9.88 6.95
CA ILE A 198 -1.52 -10.30 5.58
C ILE A 198 -0.02 -10.48 5.43
N GLU A 199 0.75 -9.49 5.86
CA GLU A 199 2.21 -9.53 5.81
C GLU A 199 2.79 -8.66 6.91
N LEU A 200 3.93 -9.09 7.42
CA LEU A 200 4.68 -8.39 8.44
C LEU A 200 6.16 -8.48 8.08
N GLN A 201 6.79 -7.32 7.93
CA GLN A 201 8.23 -7.18 7.75
C GLN A 201 8.72 -6.26 8.85
N ALA A 202 9.67 -6.71 9.67
CA ALA A 202 10.32 -5.89 10.67
C ALA A 202 11.81 -6.20 10.69
N SER A 203 12.63 -5.18 10.66
CA SER A 203 14.09 -5.27 10.66
C SER A 203 14.68 -4.41 11.77
N ALA A 204 15.75 -4.91 12.38
CA ALA A 204 16.53 -4.15 13.34
C ALA A 204 17.82 -3.66 12.63
N GLU A 205 17.98 -2.35 12.57
CA GLU A 205 19.16 -1.70 12.01
C GLU A 205 20.03 -1.10 13.15
N GLY A 206 20.86 -1.92 13.76
CA GLY A 206 21.77 -1.47 14.82
C GLY A 206 21.47 -2.01 16.21
N ALA A 207 20.24 -1.99 16.68
CA ALA A 207 19.84 -2.55 17.98
C ALA A 207 18.64 -3.49 17.83
N THR A 208 18.73 -4.69 18.41
CA THR A 208 17.61 -5.64 18.44
C THR A 208 16.44 -5.08 19.25
N PHE A 209 15.22 -5.47 18.87
CA PHE A 209 14.00 -5.16 19.62
C PHE A 209 13.47 -6.39 20.35
N SER A 210 12.81 -6.16 21.47
CA SER A 210 12.27 -7.21 22.34
C SER A 210 10.88 -7.65 21.89
N ARG A 211 10.42 -8.81 22.37
CA ARG A 211 9.06 -9.30 22.15
C ARG A 211 7.98 -8.34 22.70
N PRO A 212 8.13 -7.70 23.87
CA PRO A 212 7.20 -6.66 24.31
C PRO A 212 7.11 -5.49 23.33
N GLN A 213 8.24 -4.93 22.87
CA GLN A 213 8.23 -3.86 21.86
C GLN A 213 7.56 -4.29 20.56
N PHE A 214 7.76 -5.54 20.12
CA PHE A 214 7.06 -6.08 18.97
C PHE A 214 5.53 -6.07 19.16
N ASN A 215 5.05 -6.46 20.34
CA ASN A 215 3.62 -6.43 20.63
C ASN A 215 3.07 -4.99 20.62
N GLU A 216 3.80 -4.03 21.19
CA GLU A 216 3.42 -2.60 21.13
C GLU A 216 3.40 -2.08 19.68
N LEU A 217 4.35 -2.48 18.82
CA LEU A 217 4.31 -2.14 17.39
C LEU A 217 3.09 -2.74 16.69
N MET A 218 2.67 -3.95 17.07
CA MET A 218 1.46 -4.58 16.54
C MET A 218 0.19 -3.81 16.94
N ASP A 219 0.08 -3.41 18.22
CA ASP A 219 -1.06 -2.64 18.72
C ASP A 219 -1.15 -1.27 18.01
N LEU A 220 -0.02 -0.59 17.83
CA LEU A 220 0.06 0.67 17.06
C LEU A 220 -0.34 0.47 15.60
N ALA A 221 0.14 -0.60 14.97
CA ALA A 221 -0.17 -0.91 13.58
C ALA A 221 -1.67 -1.19 13.38
N GLU A 222 -2.30 -1.92 14.30
CA GLU A 222 -3.76 -2.18 14.26
C GLU A 222 -4.55 -0.87 14.32
N ALA A 223 -4.19 0.03 15.24
CA ALA A 223 -4.82 1.34 15.35
C ALA A 223 -4.63 2.18 14.06
N GLY A 224 -3.41 2.26 13.52
CA GLY A 224 -3.13 3.00 12.29
C GLY A 224 -3.84 2.42 11.06
N VAL A 225 -3.92 1.09 10.94
CA VAL A 225 -4.69 0.44 9.87
C VAL A 225 -6.18 0.77 9.98
N ALA A 226 -6.75 0.81 11.18
CA ALA A 226 -8.15 1.18 11.38
C ALA A 226 -8.45 2.61 10.90
N GLU A 227 -7.53 3.57 11.13
CA GLU A 227 -7.65 4.95 10.60
C GLU A 227 -7.58 4.96 9.06
N LEU A 228 -6.64 4.22 8.47
CA LEU A 228 -6.49 4.11 7.01
C LEU A 228 -7.72 3.48 6.35
N VAL A 229 -8.30 2.43 6.97
CA VAL A 229 -9.53 1.78 6.50
C VAL A 229 -10.72 2.75 6.57
N THR A 230 -10.78 3.59 7.59
CA THR A 230 -11.81 4.63 7.68
C THR A 230 -11.70 5.62 6.51
N ALA A 231 -10.49 6.09 6.21
CA ALA A 231 -10.25 6.95 5.06
C ALA A 231 -10.57 6.26 3.71
N GLN A 232 -10.28 4.96 3.57
CA GLN A 232 -10.67 4.19 2.39
C GLN A 232 -12.19 4.12 2.21
N LYS A 233 -12.94 3.88 3.30
CA LYS A 233 -14.41 3.84 3.29
C LYS A 233 -15.00 5.18 2.85
N GLU A 234 -14.50 6.28 3.41
CA GLU A 234 -14.94 7.63 3.04
C GLU A 234 -14.66 7.94 1.57
N ALA A 235 -13.52 7.53 1.06
CA ALA A 235 -13.12 7.78 -0.33
C ALA A 235 -13.86 6.90 -1.36
N THR A 236 -14.43 5.78 -0.96
CA THR A 236 -15.10 4.82 -1.86
C THR A 236 -16.61 4.69 -1.64
N SER A 237 -17.19 5.53 -0.78
CA SER A 237 -18.63 5.62 -0.49
C SER A 237 -19.45 6.22 -1.64
#